data_711de975e6a003bb71b6764642907c25
#
_entry.id   711de975e6a003bb71b6764642907c25
#
_cell.length_a   1.000
_cell.length_b   1.000
_cell.length_c   1.000
_cell.angle_alpha   90.00
_cell.angle_beta   90.00
_cell.angle_gamma   90.00
#
_symmetry.space_group_name_H-M   'P 1'
#
loop_
_entity.id
_entity.type
_entity.pdbx_description
1 polymer ?
#
loop_
_entity_poly.entity_id
_entity_poly.type
_entity_poly.pdbx_seq_one_letter_code
_entity_poly.pdbx_strand_id
1 'polypeptide(L)' 'MKPIMITLMYLTFGGDIKMDTFEINESCSGWWHHNVVVKEKQKKTFMTNHYYYVYDKKRVIGYICGGEEPK' A
#
# COMPACT_ATOMS: atom_id res chain seq x y z
N MET A 1 -8.69 -14.63 17.92
CA MET A 1 -7.60 -14.03 17.21
C MET A 1 -7.80 -12.54 17.06
N LYS A 2 -6.80 -11.78 17.29
CA LYS A 2 -6.98 -10.35 17.24
C LYS A 2 -6.85 -9.85 15.83
N PRO A 3 -7.65 -8.88 15.44
CA PRO A 3 -7.51 -8.31 14.11
C PRO A 3 -6.25 -7.46 14.04
N ILE A 4 -5.74 -7.33 12.86
CA ILE A 4 -4.59 -6.50 12.61
C ILE A 4 -5.06 -5.28 11.85
N MET A 5 -4.57 -4.14 12.25
CA MET A 5 -4.92 -2.91 11.57
C MET A 5 -3.81 -2.54 10.60
N ILE A 6 -4.21 -2.17 9.42
CA ILE A 6 -3.24 -1.73 8.42
C ILE A 6 -3.64 -0.34 7.96
N THR A 7 -2.69 0.53 7.83
CA THR A 7 -2.91 1.87 7.33
C THR A 7 -2.23 2.00 5.99
N LEU A 8 -3.01 2.28 4.96
CA LEU A 8 -2.45 2.49 3.63
C LEU A 8 -2.28 3.97 3.38
N MET A 9 -1.19 4.32 2.74
CA MET A 9 -0.92 5.71 2.40
C MET A 9 -1.08 5.86 0.90
N TYR A 10 -1.94 6.77 0.50
CA TYR A 10 -2.25 7.00 -0.90
C TYR A 10 -1.74 8.34 -1.37
N LEU A 11 -1.41 8.40 -2.62
CA LEU A 11 -1.03 9.65 -3.25
C LEU A 11 -2.20 10.14 -4.09
N THR A 12 -2.68 11.34 -3.81
CA THR A 12 -3.80 11.88 -4.54
C THR A 12 -3.31 12.64 -5.76
N PHE A 13 -4.24 13.03 -6.59
CA PHE A 13 -3.89 13.78 -7.78
C PHE A 13 -3.27 15.12 -7.45
N GLY A 14 -3.67 15.71 -6.34
CA GLY A 14 -3.11 16.98 -5.98
C GLY A 14 -1.75 16.89 -5.33
N GLY A 15 -1.22 15.68 -5.17
CA GLY A 15 0.07 15.52 -4.52
C GLY A 15 -0.01 15.35 -3.03
N ASP A 16 -1.21 15.25 -2.49
CA ASP A 16 -1.37 15.06 -1.05
C ASP A 16 -1.32 13.60 -0.70
N ILE A 17 -1.01 13.32 0.54
CA ILE A 17 -0.98 11.96 1.04
C ILE A 17 -2.17 11.76 1.94
N LYS A 18 -2.93 10.70 1.67
CA LYS A 18 -4.07 10.35 2.49
C LYS A 18 -3.84 8.98 3.08
N MET A 19 -4.45 8.74 4.22
CA MET A 19 -4.28 7.48 4.91
C MET A 19 -5.63 6.86 5.20
N ASP A 20 -5.70 5.54 5.05
CA ASP A 20 -6.89 4.79 5.38
C ASP A 20 -6.48 3.66 6.27
N THR A 21 -7.17 3.48 7.36
CA THR A 21 -6.90 2.41 8.30
C THR A 21 -8.08 1.47 8.35
N PHE A 22 -7.83 0.17 8.25
CA PHE A 22 -8.92 -0.79 8.35
C PHE A 22 -8.36 -2.10 8.89
N GLU A 23 -9.27 -2.99 9.24
CA GLU A 23 -8.90 -4.27 9.83
C GLU A 23 -8.68 -5.31 8.76
N ILE A 24 -7.71 -6.18 9.00
CA ILE A 24 -7.45 -7.28 8.11
C ILE A 24 -7.31 -8.54 8.94
N ASN A 25 -7.44 -9.69 8.30
CA ASN A 25 -7.39 -10.97 8.99
C ASN A 25 -6.13 -11.74 8.72
N GLU A 26 -5.12 -11.10 8.23
CA GLU A 26 -3.86 -11.76 7.96
C GLU A 26 -2.75 -10.78 8.26
N SER A 27 -1.54 -11.21 8.13
CA SER A 27 -0.43 -10.31 8.38
C SER A 27 -0.46 -9.16 7.39
N CYS A 28 0.10 -8.03 7.77
CA CYS A 28 0.11 -6.88 6.88
C CYS A 28 0.82 -7.18 5.59
N SER A 29 1.97 -7.86 5.66
CA SER A 29 2.69 -8.16 4.44
C SER A 29 1.94 -9.16 3.58
N GLY A 30 1.24 -10.12 4.19
CA GLY A 30 0.45 -11.06 3.42
C GLY A 30 -0.70 -10.36 2.72
N TRP A 31 -1.39 -9.48 3.45
CA TRP A 31 -2.50 -8.74 2.86
C TRP A 31 -1.99 -7.86 1.72
N TRP A 32 -0.84 -7.23 1.92
CA TRP A 32 -0.26 -6.36 0.91
C TRP A 32 0.01 -7.15 -0.37
N HIS A 33 0.63 -8.30 -0.23
CA HIS A 33 0.94 -9.12 -1.41
C HIS A 33 -0.31 -9.64 -2.12
N HIS A 34 -1.36 -9.89 -1.38
CA HIS A 34 -2.57 -10.44 -1.97
C HIS A 34 -3.44 -9.38 -2.62
N ASN A 35 -3.39 -8.16 -2.14
CA ASN A 35 -4.35 -7.16 -2.56
C ASN A 35 -3.76 -5.99 -3.32
N VAL A 36 -2.52 -5.67 -3.09
CA VAL A 36 -1.89 -4.52 -3.73
C VAL A 36 -1.11 -5.01 -4.94
N VAL A 37 -1.36 -4.38 -6.06
CA VAL A 37 -0.77 -4.79 -7.32
C VAL A 37 0.40 -3.89 -7.63
N VAL A 38 1.50 -4.49 -8.05
CA VAL A 38 2.67 -3.73 -8.46
C VAL A 38 2.59 -3.53 -9.96
N LYS A 39 2.65 -2.29 -10.37
CA LYS A 39 2.63 -1.97 -11.79
C LYS A 39 3.93 -1.32 -12.17
N GLU A 40 4.36 -1.60 -13.36
CA GLU A 40 5.60 -1.06 -13.85
C GLU A 40 5.29 0.11 -14.77
N LYS A 41 5.88 1.24 -14.46
CA LYS A 41 5.69 2.40 -15.28
C LYS A 41 6.80 2.45 -16.29
N GLN A 42 6.46 2.32 -17.54
CA GLN A 42 7.47 2.35 -18.57
C GLN A 42 7.87 3.76 -18.89
N LYS A 43 9.15 3.95 -19.07
CA LYS A 43 9.65 5.24 -19.45
C LYS A 43 10.29 5.10 -20.81
N LYS A 44 10.25 6.14 -21.55
CA LYS A 44 10.85 6.12 -22.86
C LYS A 44 12.33 6.27 -22.80
N THR A 45 12.86 6.71 -21.71
CA THR A 45 14.29 6.84 -21.61
C THR A 45 14.89 5.50 -21.28
N PHE A 46 16.17 5.39 -21.43
CA PHE A 46 16.83 4.15 -21.10
C PHE A 46 17.12 4.02 -19.63
N MET A 47 16.56 4.86 -18.83
CA MET A 47 16.75 4.77 -17.40
C MET A 47 16.01 3.59 -16.84
N THR A 48 16.20 3.35 -15.57
CA THR A 48 15.57 2.21 -14.93
C THR A 48 14.06 2.36 -14.93
N ASN A 49 13.40 1.25 -14.86
CA ASN A 49 11.97 1.22 -14.76
C ASN A 49 11.54 1.64 -13.37
N HIS A 50 10.38 2.25 -13.31
CA HIS A 50 9.82 2.63 -12.04
C HIS A 50 8.62 1.76 -11.75
N TYR A 51 8.45 1.39 -10.49
CA TYR A 51 7.33 0.58 -10.07
C TYR A 51 6.47 1.39 -9.14
N TYR A 52 5.19 1.11 -9.14
CA TYR A 52 4.29 1.75 -8.21
C TYR A 52 3.22 0.75 -7.82
N TYR A 53 2.58 1.01 -6.70
CA TYR A 53 1.59 0.09 -6.15
C TYR A 53 0.21 0.66 -6.33
N VAL A 54 -0.75 -0.22 -6.60
CA VAL A 54 -2.11 0.19 -6.83
C VAL A 54 -3.03 -0.67 -6.00
N TYR A 55 -3.96 -0.05 -5.31
CA TYR A 55 -4.98 -0.76 -4.57
C TYR A 55 -6.28 0.00 -4.77
N ASP A 56 -7.31 -0.71 -5.24
CA ASP A 56 -8.63 -0.12 -5.44
C ASP A 56 -8.51 1.12 -6.34
N LYS A 57 -7.75 0.98 -7.40
CA LYS A 57 -7.57 2.03 -8.39
C LYS A 57 -6.90 3.28 -7.84
N LYS A 58 -6.27 3.18 -6.69
CA LYS A 58 -5.57 4.30 -6.10
C LYS A 58 -4.10 3.96 -6.00
N ARG A 59 -3.29 4.99 -6.12
CA ARG A 59 -1.85 4.79 -6.05
C ARG A 59 -1.42 4.78 -4.61
N VAL A 60 -0.85 3.68 -4.17
CA VAL A 60 -0.45 3.49 -2.78
C VAL A 60 1.05 3.64 -2.70
N ILE A 61 1.52 4.41 -1.74
CA ILE A 61 2.95 4.60 -1.58
C ILE A 61 3.53 3.75 -0.47
N GLY A 62 2.70 3.19 0.37
CA GLY A 62 3.21 2.31 1.41
C GLY A 62 2.15 1.96 2.41
N TYR A 63 2.54 1.25 3.45
CA TYR A 63 1.59 0.89 4.50
C TYR A 63 2.29 0.88 5.84
N ILE A 64 1.49 1.05 6.88
CA ILE A 64 1.97 0.95 8.24
C ILE A 64 1.17 -0.14 8.91
N CYS A 65 1.85 -1.07 9.52
CA CYS A 65 1.20 -2.16 10.20
C CYS A 65 1.12 -1.80 11.67
N GLY A 66 -0.09 -1.74 12.19
CA GLY A 66 -0.20 -1.33 13.56
C GLY A 66 -1.45 -1.81 14.19
N GLY A 67 -1.76 -1.26 15.32
CA GLY A 67 -2.91 -1.62 16.05
C GLY A 67 -2.74 -2.82 16.90
N GLU A 68 -1.82 -3.67 16.63
CA GLU A 68 -1.63 -4.78 17.39
C GLU A 68 -0.51 -4.53 18.24
N GLU A 69 -0.66 -4.50 19.47
CA GLU A 69 0.33 -4.17 20.27
C GLU A 69 1.04 -5.20 20.77
N PRO A 70 1.99 -5.47 20.58
CA PRO A 70 2.64 -6.57 21.09
C PRO A 70 3.10 -6.30 22.42
N LYS A 71 3.13 -6.13 22.83
CA LYS A 71 3.75 -6.12 23.81
C LYS A 71 3.78 -5.88 24.44
#